data_4ce761070dedf24651001c489fa98ac6
#
_entry.id   4ce761070dedf24651001c489fa98ac6
#
_cell.length_a   1.000
_cell.length_b   1.000
_cell.length_c   1.000
_cell.angle_alpha   90.00
_cell.angle_beta   90.00
_cell.angle_gamma   90.00
#
_symmetry.space_group_name_H-M   'P 1'
#
loop_
_entity.id
_entity.type
_entity.pdbx_description
1 polymer ?
#
loop_
_entity_poly.entity_id
_entity_poly.type
_entity_poly.pdbx_seq_one_letter_code
_entity_poly.pdbx_strand_id
1 'polypeptide(L)'
;MRDLITLLEAKAKIEQIEIVPLAFKNTQFAPVLSSDAMNLHLKLAHGYTERYNKDEGDPEFNYAGYFLHNTLFAQYREPRTNNVANGPIGGFIKTKFKSYENFVEQIAIEAMKLQGSNWIYLARDGSIKSIHNHEVRDDILLLIDMWEHAFILDYGTDKKKYLENIFRLINWNVINARWGEAYR
;
A
#
# COMPACT_ATOMS: atom_id res chain seq x y z
N MET A 1 -16.48 -4.93 -44.62
CA MET A 1 -15.15 -4.36 -44.36
C MET A 1 -15.19 -3.05 -43.56
N ARG A 2 -16.32 -2.29 -43.52
CA ARG A 2 -16.48 -1.09 -42.64
C ARG A 2 -16.74 -1.42 -41.17
N ASP A 3 -17.37 -2.56 -40.86
CA ASP A 3 -17.73 -2.91 -39.48
C ASP A 3 -16.55 -3.34 -38.59
N LEU A 4 -15.48 -3.89 -39.19
CA LEU A 4 -14.29 -4.30 -38.45
C LEU A 4 -13.44 -3.09 -38.03
N ILE A 5 -13.41 -2.04 -38.85
CA ILE A 5 -12.66 -0.81 -38.55
C ILE A 5 -13.38 -0.04 -37.45
N THR A 6 -14.71 0.01 -37.46
CA THR A 6 -15.50 0.64 -36.39
C THR A 6 -15.41 -0.11 -35.06
N LEU A 7 -15.28 -1.45 -35.09
CA LEU A 7 -15.02 -2.28 -33.89
C LEU A 7 -13.61 -2.11 -33.34
N LEU A 8 -12.62 -1.81 -34.19
CA LEU A 8 -11.24 -1.53 -33.77
C LEU A 8 -11.06 -0.10 -33.23
N GLU A 9 -11.90 0.83 -33.68
CA GLU A 9 -11.94 2.23 -33.16
C GLU A 9 -12.70 2.34 -31.83
N ALA A 10 -13.51 1.34 -31.48
CA ALA A 10 -14.20 1.21 -30.19
C ALA A 10 -13.38 0.46 -29.14
N LYS A 11 -12.04 0.46 -29.20
CA LYS A 11 -11.21 0.17 -28.05
C LYS A 11 -11.59 1.24 -27.02
N ALA A 12 -12.36 0.86 -26.01
CA ALA A 12 -12.73 1.77 -24.93
C ALA A 12 -11.48 2.52 -24.50
N LYS A 13 -11.50 3.85 -24.64
CA LYS A 13 -10.34 4.70 -24.29
C LYS A 13 -10.04 4.39 -22.82
N ILE A 14 -8.92 3.76 -22.55
CA ILE A 14 -8.50 3.45 -21.18
C ILE A 14 -8.52 4.79 -20.44
N GLU A 15 -9.27 4.86 -19.34
CA GLU A 15 -9.28 6.03 -18.50
C GLU A 15 -7.88 6.25 -17.94
N GLN A 16 -7.32 7.45 -18.17
CA GLN A 16 -5.98 7.78 -17.72
C GLN A 16 -5.96 7.86 -16.19
N ILE A 17 -4.99 7.21 -15.58
CA ILE A 17 -4.78 7.19 -14.13
C ILE A 17 -3.51 7.98 -13.77
N GLU A 18 -3.46 8.51 -12.55
CA GLU A 18 -2.32 9.27 -12.03
C GLU A 18 -1.98 8.86 -10.60
N ILE A 19 -0.70 8.80 -10.27
CA ILE A 19 -0.27 8.66 -8.88
C ILE A 19 -0.65 9.93 -8.12
N VAL A 20 -1.42 9.76 -7.06
CA VAL A 20 -1.76 10.87 -6.16
C VAL A 20 -0.49 11.38 -5.49
N PRO A 21 -0.21 12.70 -5.55
CA PRO A 21 0.97 13.27 -4.91
C PRO A 21 1.03 12.94 -3.42
N LEU A 22 2.23 12.69 -2.92
CA LEU A 22 2.46 12.51 -1.48
C LEU A 22 2.00 13.75 -0.71
N ALA A 23 1.37 13.55 0.44
CA ALA A 23 1.02 14.64 1.35
C ALA A 23 2.25 15.33 1.97
N PHE A 24 3.42 14.68 1.90
CA PHE A 24 4.69 15.13 2.46
C PHE A 24 5.80 15.00 1.41
N LYS A 25 6.86 15.79 1.56
CA LYS A 25 8.06 15.65 0.73
C LYS A 25 8.71 14.28 1.02
N ASN A 26 9.27 13.64 0.00
CA ASN A 26 9.97 12.36 0.12
C ASN A 26 11.13 12.35 1.14
N THR A 27 11.68 13.52 1.48
CA THR A 27 12.72 13.70 2.51
C THR A 27 12.17 13.66 3.95
N GLN A 28 10.86 13.74 4.14
CA GLN A 28 10.24 13.86 5.46
C GLN A 28 9.90 12.50 6.12
N PHE A 29 10.22 11.39 5.45
CA PHE A 29 9.99 10.04 5.98
C PHE A 29 11.18 9.48 6.78
N ALA A 30 12.33 10.17 6.74
CA ALA A 30 13.48 9.82 7.58
C ALA A 30 13.14 9.96 9.09
N PRO A 31 13.71 9.11 9.96
CA PRO A 31 14.69 8.06 9.66
C PRO A 31 14.08 6.69 9.34
N VAL A 32 12.79 6.60 9.03
CA VAL A 32 12.11 5.34 8.71
C VAL A 32 12.38 4.93 7.27
N LEU A 33 12.18 5.84 6.33
CA LEU A 33 12.54 5.64 4.93
C LEU A 33 13.41 6.80 4.46
N SER A 34 14.51 6.50 3.80
CA SER A 34 15.37 7.50 3.19
C SER A 34 14.71 8.14 1.97
N SER A 35 15.20 9.31 1.57
CA SER A 35 14.75 9.93 0.32
C SER A 35 15.05 9.06 -0.90
N ASP A 36 16.13 8.31 -0.90
CA ASP A 36 16.50 7.42 -1.99
C ASP A 36 15.55 6.22 -2.09
N ALA A 37 15.17 5.61 -0.96
CA ALA A 37 14.16 4.57 -0.92
C ALA A 37 12.81 5.08 -1.42
N MET A 38 12.37 6.26 -0.96
CA MET A 38 11.12 6.87 -1.41
C MET A 38 11.15 7.25 -2.89
N ASN A 39 12.27 7.76 -3.41
CA ASN A 39 12.43 8.08 -4.83
C ASN A 39 12.34 6.82 -5.70
N LEU A 40 13.00 5.74 -5.29
CA LEU A 40 12.91 4.46 -5.97
C LEU A 40 11.47 3.94 -5.98
N HIS A 41 10.81 3.95 -4.83
CA HIS A 41 9.45 3.47 -4.66
C HIS A 41 8.44 4.27 -5.51
N LEU A 42 8.53 5.61 -5.50
CA LEU A 42 7.73 6.47 -6.37
C LEU A 42 7.97 6.21 -7.85
N LYS A 43 9.24 6.04 -8.26
CA LYS A 43 9.59 5.72 -9.65
C LYS A 43 8.93 4.42 -10.12
N LEU A 44 8.91 3.38 -9.28
CA LEU A 44 8.25 2.11 -9.58
C LEU A 44 6.73 2.28 -9.70
N ALA A 45 6.10 3.01 -8.77
CA ALA A 45 4.68 3.30 -8.80
C ALA A 45 4.27 4.07 -10.07
N HIS A 46 5.04 5.10 -10.44
CA HIS A 46 4.84 5.82 -11.70
C HIS A 46 5.01 4.92 -12.92
N GLY A 47 5.94 3.97 -12.88
CA GLY A 47 6.13 3.01 -13.96
C GLY A 47 4.91 2.13 -14.22
N TYR A 48 4.17 1.70 -13.19
CA TYR A 48 2.90 0.99 -13.36
C TYR A 48 1.84 1.87 -14.01
N THR A 49 1.70 3.12 -13.53
CA THR A 49 0.78 4.12 -14.08
C THR A 49 1.05 4.40 -15.56
N GLU A 50 2.31 4.63 -15.91
CA GLU A 50 2.70 4.90 -17.29
C GLU A 50 2.42 3.72 -18.22
N ARG A 51 2.77 2.50 -17.82
CA ARG A 51 2.48 1.30 -18.63
C ARG A 51 1.00 1.08 -18.81
N TYR A 52 0.20 1.25 -17.77
CA TYR A 52 -1.25 1.17 -17.88
C TYR A 52 -1.79 2.20 -18.88
N ASN A 53 -1.40 3.45 -18.75
CA ASN A 53 -1.86 4.54 -19.61
C ASN A 53 -1.45 4.39 -21.08
N LYS A 54 -0.34 3.69 -21.33
CA LYS A 54 0.17 3.40 -22.69
C LYS A 54 -0.33 2.05 -23.25
N ASP A 55 -1.15 1.32 -22.52
CA ASP A 55 -1.58 -0.05 -22.88
C ASP A 55 -0.37 -1.01 -23.11
N GLU A 56 0.65 -0.88 -22.24
CA GLU A 56 1.88 -1.67 -22.29
C GLU A 56 1.87 -2.77 -21.21
N GLY A 57 2.17 -4.00 -21.61
CA GLY A 57 2.22 -5.15 -20.73
C GLY A 57 0.85 -5.63 -20.26
N ASP A 58 0.78 -6.15 -19.03
CA ASP A 58 -0.46 -6.62 -18.43
C ASP A 58 -1.23 -5.45 -17.77
N PRO A 59 -2.42 -5.06 -18.30
CA PRO A 59 -3.16 -3.92 -17.78
C PRO A 59 -3.71 -4.16 -16.38
N GLU A 60 -4.11 -5.40 -16.03
CA GLU A 60 -4.65 -5.71 -14.70
C GLU A 60 -3.54 -5.61 -13.66
N PHE A 61 -2.37 -6.16 -13.94
CA PHE A 61 -1.20 -6.06 -13.08
C PHE A 61 -0.74 -4.62 -12.88
N ASN A 62 -0.68 -3.82 -13.96
CA ASN A 62 -0.27 -2.42 -13.89
C ASN A 62 -1.29 -1.57 -13.12
N TYR A 63 -2.59 -1.78 -13.37
CA TYR A 63 -3.65 -1.08 -12.62
C TYR A 63 -3.61 -1.43 -11.12
N ALA A 64 -3.46 -2.71 -10.80
CA ALA A 64 -3.36 -3.14 -9.40
C ALA A 64 -2.10 -2.59 -8.72
N GLY A 65 -0.97 -2.52 -9.44
CA GLY A 65 0.25 -1.87 -8.95
C GLY A 65 0.03 -0.38 -8.63
N TYR A 66 -0.59 0.36 -9.54
CA TYR A 66 -1.01 1.74 -9.31
C TYR A 66 -1.94 1.86 -8.08
N PHE A 67 -2.99 1.04 -8.02
CA PHE A 67 -3.98 1.07 -6.94
C PHE A 67 -3.36 0.83 -5.55
N LEU A 68 -2.52 -0.20 -5.44
CA LEU A 68 -1.87 -0.56 -4.18
C LEU A 68 -0.89 0.51 -3.70
N HIS A 69 -0.09 1.08 -4.62
CA HIS A 69 0.83 2.16 -4.26
C HIS A 69 0.11 3.45 -3.85
N ASN A 70 -0.98 3.84 -4.53
CA ASN A 70 -1.80 4.96 -4.10
C ASN A 70 -2.41 4.72 -2.72
N THR A 71 -2.91 3.50 -2.49
CA THR A 71 -3.46 3.10 -1.18
C THR A 71 -2.38 3.18 -0.10
N LEU A 72 -1.16 2.72 -0.38
CA LEU A 72 -0.03 2.76 0.54
C LEU A 72 0.40 4.19 0.84
N PHE A 73 0.67 4.99 -0.19
CA PHE A 73 1.19 6.35 0.00
C PHE A 73 0.19 7.29 0.66
N ALA A 74 -1.11 7.13 0.41
CA ALA A 74 -2.16 7.91 1.06
C ALA A 74 -2.16 7.76 2.59
N GLN A 75 -1.68 6.64 3.12
CA GLN A 75 -1.61 6.38 4.56
C GLN A 75 -0.28 6.79 5.20
N TYR A 76 0.69 7.29 4.44
CA TYR A 76 1.97 7.74 4.99
C TYR A 76 1.88 9.16 5.54
N ARG A 77 2.68 9.41 6.56
CA ARG A 77 2.90 10.70 7.21
C ARG A 77 4.34 10.80 7.71
N GLU A 78 4.72 11.97 8.18
CA GLU A 78 5.99 12.12 8.92
C GLU A 78 6.09 11.15 10.10
N PRO A 79 7.28 10.55 10.35
CA PRO A 79 7.47 9.56 11.40
C PRO A 79 7.13 10.10 12.79
N ARG A 80 6.47 9.26 13.59
CA ARG A 80 6.25 9.53 15.03
C ARG A 80 6.79 8.38 15.85
N THR A 81 7.48 8.70 16.94
CA THR A 81 8.09 7.70 17.83
C THR A 81 7.01 6.80 18.48
N ASN A 82 5.94 7.42 18.98
CA ASN A 82 4.82 6.71 19.63
C ASN A 82 3.55 6.80 18.73
N ASN A 83 3.60 6.17 17.59
CA ASN A 83 2.51 6.21 16.61
C ASN A 83 1.60 5.00 16.77
N VAL A 84 0.67 5.06 17.74
CA VAL A 84 -0.31 3.99 17.99
C VAL A 84 -1.65 4.30 17.35
N ALA A 85 -2.41 3.26 17.03
CA ALA A 85 -3.76 3.38 16.50
C ALA A 85 -4.67 4.11 17.51
N ASN A 86 -5.43 5.06 17.00
CA ASN A 86 -6.36 5.88 17.79
C ASN A 86 -7.76 5.90 17.15
N GLY A 87 -8.71 6.54 17.83
CA GLY A 87 -10.08 6.64 17.32
C GLY A 87 -10.79 5.28 17.19
N PRO A 88 -11.78 5.16 16.31
CA PRO A 88 -12.56 3.93 16.11
C PRO A 88 -11.70 2.72 15.78
N ILE A 89 -10.72 2.85 14.88
CA ILE A 89 -9.82 1.74 14.52
C ILE A 89 -8.96 1.30 15.71
N GLY A 90 -8.53 2.24 16.56
CA GLY A 90 -7.78 1.91 17.78
C GLY A 90 -8.60 1.07 18.76
N GLY A 91 -9.89 1.43 18.94
CA GLY A 91 -10.85 0.64 19.74
C GLY A 91 -11.05 -0.77 19.14
N PHE A 92 -11.23 -0.87 17.84
CA PHE A 92 -11.38 -2.13 17.14
C PHE A 92 -10.12 -3.02 17.30
N ILE A 93 -8.92 -2.48 17.06
CA ILE A 93 -7.64 -3.20 17.23
C ILE A 93 -7.51 -3.73 18.66
N LYS A 94 -7.80 -2.90 19.66
CA LYS A 94 -7.75 -3.31 21.07
C LYS A 94 -8.72 -4.45 21.37
N THR A 95 -9.91 -4.41 20.81
CA THR A 95 -10.91 -5.47 20.99
C THR A 95 -10.50 -6.77 20.31
N LYS A 96 -10.07 -6.68 19.06
CA LYS A 96 -9.76 -7.84 18.20
C LYS A 96 -8.45 -8.52 18.61
N PHE A 97 -7.40 -7.73 18.84
CA PHE A 97 -6.03 -8.21 19.07
C PHE A 97 -5.57 -8.09 20.53
N LYS A 98 -6.41 -7.57 21.43
CA LYS A 98 -6.16 -7.32 22.85
C LYS A 98 -5.26 -6.12 23.14
N SER A 99 -4.27 -5.84 22.30
CA SER A 99 -3.44 -4.63 22.38
C SER A 99 -2.96 -4.21 20.99
N TYR A 100 -2.41 -3.00 20.90
CA TYR A 100 -1.75 -2.51 19.69
C TYR A 100 -0.47 -3.30 19.39
N GLU A 101 0.29 -3.61 20.42
CA GLU A 101 1.53 -4.40 20.34
C GLU A 101 1.26 -5.79 19.78
N ASN A 102 0.26 -6.49 20.28
CA ASN A 102 -0.16 -7.78 19.74
C ASN A 102 -0.60 -7.70 18.28
N PHE A 103 -1.29 -6.62 17.89
CA PHE A 103 -1.67 -6.38 16.50
C PHE A 103 -0.43 -6.26 15.60
N VAL A 104 0.54 -5.42 16.00
CA VAL A 104 1.79 -5.24 15.24
C VAL A 104 2.57 -6.56 15.17
N GLU A 105 2.65 -7.28 16.28
CA GLU A 105 3.31 -8.59 16.33
C GLU A 105 2.64 -9.61 15.40
N GLN A 106 1.31 -9.69 15.38
CA GLN A 106 0.60 -10.59 14.47
C GLN A 106 0.80 -10.23 13.01
N ILE A 107 0.80 -8.93 12.65
CA ILE A 107 1.18 -8.52 11.29
C ILE A 107 2.61 -8.97 10.97
N ALA A 108 3.56 -8.77 11.88
CA ALA A 108 4.95 -9.16 11.67
C ALA A 108 5.08 -10.68 11.49
N ILE A 109 4.40 -11.49 12.30
CA ILE A 109 4.39 -12.96 12.18
C ILE A 109 3.89 -13.39 10.80
N GLU A 110 2.75 -12.83 10.34
CA GLU A 110 2.19 -13.18 9.03
C GLU A 110 3.08 -12.66 7.88
N ALA A 111 3.62 -11.45 7.99
CA ALA A 111 4.50 -10.88 6.99
C ALA A 111 5.81 -11.69 6.82
N MET A 112 6.37 -12.22 7.90
CA MET A 112 7.60 -13.03 7.85
C MET A 112 7.42 -14.40 7.20
N LYS A 113 6.18 -14.89 7.04
CA LYS A 113 5.87 -16.12 6.30
C LYS A 113 5.88 -15.90 4.78
N LEU A 114 5.77 -14.65 4.33
CA LEU A 114 5.64 -14.31 2.92
C LEU A 114 6.97 -14.48 2.18
N GLN A 115 6.91 -15.13 1.01
CA GLN A 115 8.04 -15.35 0.11
C GLN A 115 7.79 -14.62 -1.21
N GLY A 116 8.82 -13.96 -1.73
CA GLY A 116 8.73 -13.19 -2.97
C GLY A 116 7.94 -11.89 -2.80
N SER A 117 7.29 -11.48 -3.88
CA SER A 117 6.59 -10.20 -4.02
C SER A 117 5.19 -10.26 -3.40
N ASN A 118 5.03 -9.64 -2.26
CA ASN A 118 3.77 -9.67 -1.53
C ASN A 118 3.46 -8.32 -0.86
N TRP A 119 2.18 -8.16 -0.50
CA TRP A 119 1.68 -7.13 0.40
C TRP A 119 1.02 -7.82 1.59
N ILE A 120 1.05 -7.18 2.75
CA ILE A 120 0.27 -7.61 3.90
C ILE A 120 -0.68 -6.48 4.31
N TYR A 121 -1.90 -6.82 4.71
CA TYR A 121 -2.88 -5.82 5.06
C TYR A 121 -3.85 -6.25 6.16
N LEU A 122 -4.35 -5.27 6.91
CA LEU A 122 -5.51 -5.43 7.75
C LEU A 122 -6.76 -5.23 6.89
N ALA A 123 -7.60 -6.24 6.82
CA ALA A 123 -8.87 -6.21 6.11
C ALA A 123 -10.01 -5.61 6.97
N ARG A 124 -11.09 -5.19 6.32
CA ARG A 124 -12.29 -4.62 7.00
C ARG A 124 -12.95 -5.59 7.97
N ASP A 125 -12.86 -6.89 7.73
CA ASP A 125 -13.36 -7.93 8.66
C ASP A 125 -12.44 -8.17 9.88
N GLY A 126 -11.32 -7.44 9.94
CA GLY A 126 -10.32 -7.56 10.99
C GLY A 126 -9.36 -8.71 10.82
N SER A 127 -9.38 -9.42 9.71
CA SER A 127 -8.37 -10.44 9.40
C SER A 127 -7.11 -9.79 8.83
N ILE A 128 -5.96 -10.42 9.10
CA ILE A 128 -4.69 -10.07 8.45
C ILE A 128 -4.59 -10.96 7.22
N LYS A 129 -4.47 -10.35 6.04
CA LYS A 129 -4.43 -11.01 4.74
C LYS A 129 -3.18 -10.60 3.97
N SER A 130 -2.84 -11.36 2.93
CA SER A 130 -1.77 -11.02 1.99
C SER A 130 -2.28 -10.96 0.56
N ILE A 131 -1.56 -10.21 -0.28
CA ILE A 131 -1.74 -10.13 -1.72
C ILE A 131 -0.43 -10.57 -2.35
N HIS A 132 -0.47 -11.60 -3.18
CA HIS A 132 0.69 -12.03 -3.96
C HIS A 132 0.77 -11.20 -5.25
N ASN A 133 1.95 -10.71 -5.58
CA ASN A 133 2.14 -9.76 -6.67
C ASN A 133 1.24 -8.51 -6.53
N HIS A 134 0.46 -8.18 -7.57
CA HIS A 134 -0.49 -7.08 -7.55
C HIS A 134 -1.89 -7.60 -7.82
N GLU A 135 -2.83 -7.28 -6.93
CA GLU A 135 -4.24 -7.57 -7.09
C GLU A 135 -5.07 -6.50 -6.36
N VAL A 136 -6.10 -5.97 -7.01
CA VAL A 136 -7.00 -5.00 -6.39
C VAL A 136 -7.83 -5.67 -5.30
N ARG A 137 -7.91 -5.03 -4.14
CA ARG A 137 -8.76 -5.41 -3.01
C ARG A 137 -9.54 -4.20 -2.51
N ASP A 138 -10.81 -4.35 -2.31
CA ASP A 138 -11.71 -3.28 -1.81
C ASP A 138 -11.85 -3.25 -0.29
N ASP A 139 -11.32 -4.26 0.39
CA ASP A 139 -11.41 -4.44 1.84
C ASP A 139 -10.18 -3.96 2.64
N ILE A 140 -9.24 -3.24 2.01
CA ILE A 140 -8.00 -2.80 2.65
C ILE A 140 -8.26 -1.64 3.63
N LEU A 141 -7.90 -1.84 4.89
CA LEU A 141 -7.81 -0.77 5.88
C LEU A 141 -6.38 -0.22 5.98
N LEU A 142 -5.44 -1.05 6.38
CA LEU A 142 -4.01 -0.75 6.49
C LEU A 142 -3.24 -1.66 5.53
N LEU A 143 -2.31 -1.11 4.77
CA LEU A 143 -1.49 -1.83 3.79
C LEU A 143 -0.01 -1.66 4.09
N ILE A 144 0.78 -2.73 3.98
CA ILE A 144 2.24 -2.70 4.09
C ILE A 144 2.83 -3.43 2.89
N ASP A 145 3.75 -2.78 2.22
CA ASP A 145 4.49 -3.35 1.11
C ASP A 145 5.63 -4.24 1.62
N MET A 146 5.62 -5.51 1.21
CA MET A 146 6.66 -6.49 1.53
C MET A 146 7.52 -6.85 0.31
N TRP A 147 7.40 -6.12 -0.80
CA TRP A 147 8.33 -6.21 -1.91
C TRP A 147 9.71 -5.69 -1.51
N GLU A 148 10.76 -6.25 -2.05
CA GLU A 148 12.14 -5.85 -1.71
C GLU A 148 12.41 -4.36 -1.91
N HIS A 149 11.84 -3.75 -2.96
CA HIS A 149 12.04 -2.33 -3.23
C HIS A 149 11.53 -1.40 -2.11
N ALA A 150 10.59 -1.87 -1.28
CA ALA A 150 10.05 -1.08 -0.17
C ALA A 150 11.02 -0.96 1.01
N PHE A 151 12.01 -1.87 1.12
CA PHE A 151 12.90 -1.90 2.31
C PHE A 151 14.38 -2.13 2.02
N ILE A 152 14.74 -2.63 0.83
CA ILE A 152 16.12 -3.10 0.55
C ILE A 152 17.18 -2.00 0.75
N LEU A 153 16.89 -0.74 0.37
CA LEU A 153 17.87 0.35 0.43
C LEU A 153 18.17 0.78 1.88
N ASP A 154 17.20 0.71 2.78
CA ASP A 154 17.36 1.20 4.16
C ASP A 154 17.59 0.09 5.18
N TYR A 155 17.12 -1.10 4.88
CA TYR A 155 17.11 -2.24 5.82
C TYR A 155 17.84 -3.47 5.28
N GLY A 156 18.30 -3.45 4.03
CA GLY A 156 18.87 -4.64 3.40
C GLY A 156 17.86 -5.79 3.42
N THR A 157 18.26 -6.95 3.95
CA THR A 157 17.39 -8.14 4.07
C THR A 157 16.65 -8.21 5.42
N ASP A 158 16.80 -7.21 6.30
CA ASP A 158 16.20 -7.18 7.63
C ASP A 158 14.72 -6.73 7.58
N LYS A 159 13.87 -7.61 7.07
CA LYS A 159 12.40 -7.41 7.03
C LYS A 159 11.80 -7.12 8.40
N LYS A 160 12.35 -7.71 9.47
CA LYS A 160 11.86 -7.51 10.83
C LYS A 160 12.05 -6.07 11.26
N LYS A 161 13.24 -5.52 11.08
CA LYS A 161 13.54 -4.13 11.40
C LYS A 161 12.72 -3.14 10.57
N TYR A 162 12.47 -3.45 9.29
CA TYR A 162 11.55 -2.68 8.46
C TYR A 162 10.14 -2.66 9.07
N LEU A 163 9.58 -3.82 9.41
CA LEU A 163 8.25 -3.94 10.02
C LEU A 163 8.15 -3.22 11.36
N GLU A 164 9.18 -3.27 12.20
CA GLU A 164 9.22 -2.53 13.48
C GLU A 164 9.14 -1.01 13.29
N ASN A 165 9.64 -0.50 12.18
CA ASN A 165 9.71 0.94 11.92
C ASN A 165 8.56 1.49 11.08
N ILE A 166 8.03 0.73 10.12
CA ILE A 166 7.08 1.25 9.13
C ILE A 166 5.79 1.78 9.77
N PHE A 167 5.36 1.21 10.89
CA PHE A 167 4.20 1.70 11.64
C PHE A 167 4.32 3.14 12.12
N ARG A 168 5.54 3.67 12.24
CA ARG A 168 5.79 5.07 12.61
C ARG A 168 5.32 6.05 11.54
N LEU A 169 5.16 5.59 10.29
CA LEU A 169 4.67 6.39 9.16
C LEU A 169 3.15 6.34 8.99
N ILE A 170 2.43 5.49 9.70
CA ILE A 170 0.99 5.30 9.46
C ILE A 170 0.19 6.50 9.94
N ASN A 171 -0.58 7.10 9.05
CA ASN A 171 -1.59 8.10 9.37
C ASN A 171 -2.89 7.41 9.78
N TRP A 172 -3.08 7.23 11.08
CA TRP A 172 -4.27 6.56 11.62
C TRP A 172 -5.58 7.27 11.30
N ASN A 173 -5.56 8.56 10.95
CA ASN A 173 -6.77 9.26 10.49
C ASN A 173 -7.24 8.73 9.13
N VAL A 174 -6.32 8.38 8.23
CA VAL A 174 -6.66 7.74 6.95
C VAL A 174 -7.25 6.35 7.18
N ILE A 175 -6.67 5.58 8.11
CA ILE A 175 -7.21 4.26 8.43
C ILE A 175 -8.60 4.36 9.09
N ASN A 176 -8.82 5.36 9.96
CA ASN A 176 -10.14 5.64 10.52
C ASN A 176 -11.18 6.04 9.45
N ALA A 177 -10.77 6.83 8.44
CA ALA A 177 -11.67 7.17 7.33
C ALA A 177 -12.10 5.92 6.56
N ARG A 178 -11.14 5.06 6.16
CA ARG A 178 -11.42 3.78 5.51
C ARG A 178 -12.32 2.86 6.36
N TRP A 179 -12.10 2.86 7.67
CA TRP A 179 -12.96 2.13 8.61
C TRP A 179 -14.39 2.68 8.63
N GLY A 180 -14.56 4.01 8.67
CA GLY A 180 -15.87 4.67 8.67
C GLY A 180 -16.66 4.51 7.36
N GLU A 181 -15.99 4.40 6.22
CA GLU A 181 -16.62 4.14 4.91
C GLU A 181 -17.23 2.74 4.82
N ALA A 182 -16.69 1.79 5.59
CA ALA A 182 -17.17 0.41 5.62
C ALA A 182 -18.55 0.24 6.29
N TYR A 183 -19.00 1.23 7.06
CA TYR A 183 -20.22 1.18 7.87
C TYR A 183 -21.27 2.22 7.41
N ARG A 184 -21.09 2.82 6.24
CA ARG A 184 -22.10 3.66 5.61
C ARG A 184 -22.78 2.90 4.46
#